data_6254c180b6d9afb54e940ed97f6dc1ad
#
_entry.id   6254c180b6d9afb54e940ed97f6dc1ad
#
_cell.length_a   1.000
_cell.length_b   1.000
_cell.length_c   1.000
_cell.angle_alpha   90.00
_cell.angle_beta   90.00
_cell.angle_gamma   90.00
#
_symmetry.space_group_name_H-M   'P 1'
#
loop_
_entity.id
_entity.type
_entity.pdbx_description
1 polymer ?
#
loop_
_entity_poly.entity_id
_entity_poly.type
_entity_poly.pdbx_seq_one_letter_code
_entity_poly.pdbx_strand_id
1 'polypeptide(L)'
;MKKVIAIVCAALLLLSMAACSSSAKKDKYVVGVCQLVPHEALDAATNGFCDALKEALGEENVEIKIEVAAGDSNTCAPIVNAFVADKVDLIMANATPALQAAAAATADIPILGTSVTEYGVALGIENFSGTVGGNISGTSDLAPLDQQADMITEWCPDAKAVGLLYCSAEANSKYQVDTVQAYLEAKGLSCTQYAFADSNDLAAVAQAAADASDVIYVPTDNTAAAATGVIDGVCRPAGVPVIAGEVGICSGCGIATLSISYYDLGYATGKMAAKVLTGEADISTMPVGYAEKVTPMYNAEICADLGLTPLDGYEPIA
;
A
#
# COMPACT_ATOMS: atom_id res chain seq x y z
N MET A 1 2.22 64.10 28.85
CA MET A 1 3.44 63.27 28.63
C MET A 1 3.26 61.81 29.07
N LYS A 2 2.84 61.49 30.31
CA LYS A 2 2.68 60.10 30.77
C LYS A 2 1.68 59.24 29.96
N LYS A 3 0.60 59.81 29.44
CA LYS A 3 -0.40 59.09 28.62
C LYS A 3 0.05 58.82 27.18
N VAL A 4 0.90 59.66 26.62
CA VAL A 4 1.48 59.46 25.26
C VAL A 4 2.56 58.39 25.27
N ILE A 5 3.35 58.33 26.33
CA ILE A 5 4.39 57.27 26.52
C ILE A 5 3.72 55.90 26.68
N ALA A 6 2.60 55.80 27.39
CA ALA A 6 1.87 54.54 27.55
C ALA A 6 1.29 54.00 26.22
N ILE A 7 0.80 54.88 25.34
CA ILE A 7 0.27 54.50 24.02
C ILE A 7 1.39 54.05 23.06
N VAL A 8 2.56 54.70 23.12
CA VAL A 8 3.71 54.31 22.30
C VAL A 8 4.29 52.96 22.74
N CYS A 9 4.37 52.70 24.06
CA CYS A 9 4.80 51.41 24.58
C CYS A 9 3.81 50.26 24.27
N ALA A 10 2.49 50.53 24.28
CA ALA A 10 1.48 49.55 23.89
C ALA A 10 1.53 49.22 22.38
N ALA A 11 1.78 50.23 21.55
CA ALA A 11 1.94 50.03 20.09
C ALA A 11 3.22 49.27 19.73
N LEU A 12 4.31 49.44 20.46
CA LEU A 12 5.56 48.70 20.30
C LEU A 12 5.44 47.25 20.77
N LEU A 13 4.63 46.95 21.80
CA LEU A 13 4.34 45.59 22.24
C LEU A 13 3.40 44.82 21.27
N LEU A 14 2.51 45.50 20.58
CA LEU A 14 1.65 44.90 19.55
C LEU A 14 2.41 44.62 18.24
N LEU A 15 3.45 45.42 17.91
CA LEU A 15 4.30 45.14 16.75
C LEU A 15 5.28 43.96 16.99
N SER A 16 5.63 43.64 18.25
CA SER A 16 6.50 42.51 18.56
C SER A 16 5.79 41.16 18.54
N MET A 17 4.45 41.09 18.55
CA MET A 17 3.66 39.87 18.43
C MET A 17 3.39 39.46 16.99
N ALA A 18 3.62 40.34 16.00
CA ALA A 18 3.43 40.03 14.57
C ALA A 18 4.68 39.44 13.87
N ALA A 19 5.78 39.26 14.60
CA ALA A 19 7.05 38.85 14.02
C ALA A 19 7.49 37.41 14.31
N CYS A 20 6.59 36.53 14.77
CA CYS A 20 6.93 35.13 15.02
C CYS A 20 5.90 34.16 14.42
N SER A 21 5.82 34.10 13.11
CA SER A 21 5.43 32.89 12.40
C SER A 21 6.00 32.86 10.98
N SER A 22 7.28 33.18 10.83
CA SER A 22 8.04 32.54 9.75
C SER A 22 8.54 31.24 10.36
N SER A 23 7.94 30.10 10.02
CA SER A 23 8.60 28.82 10.26
C SER A 23 9.97 28.94 9.58
N ALA A 24 11.05 28.95 10.37
CA ALA A 24 12.38 28.96 9.84
C ALA A 24 12.46 27.73 8.91
N LYS A 25 12.73 27.99 7.62
CA LYS A 25 12.89 26.90 6.65
C LYS A 25 13.99 26.01 7.22
N LYS A 26 13.66 24.74 7.49
CA LYS A 26 14.61 23.80 8.05
C LYS A 26 15.70 23.58 7.01
N ASP A 27 16.98 23.57 7.41
CA ASP A 27 18.09 23.39 6.48
C ASP A 27 18.05 22.03 5.78
N LYS A 28 17.52 20.99 6.46
CA LYS A 28 17.39 19.66 5.89
C LYS A 28 16.28 18.87 6.61
N TYR A 29 15.39 18.23 5.83
CA TYR A 29 14.37 17.32 6.36
C TYR A 29 14.94 15.90 6.43
N VAL A 30 14.60 15.16 7.49
CA VAL A 30 14.94 13.73 7.66
C VAL A 30 13.66 12.90 7.61
N VAL A 31 13.58 12.00 6.64
CA VAL A 31 12.41 11.14 6.43
C VAL A 31 12.78 9.68 6.61
N GLY A 32 12.05 8.96 7.47
CA GLY A 32 12.19 7.52 7.63
C GLY A 32 11.21 6.79 6.71
N VAL A 33 11.68 5.80 5.98
CA VAL A 33 10.87 4.88 5.17
C VAL A 33 10.95 3.49 5.78
N CYS A 34 9.82 2.97 6.26
CA CYS A 34 9.69 1.59 6.70
C CYS A 34 8.96 0.80 5.62
N GLN A 35 9.66 -0.05 4.89
CA GLN A 35 9.10 -0.96 3.89
C GLN A 35 8.98 -2.36 4.48
N LEU A 36 7.83 -3.04 4.30
CA LEU A 36 7.58 -4.36 4.88
C LEU A 36 8.53 -5.43 4.32
N VAL A 37 8.68 -5.49 2.99
CA VAL A 37 9.41 -6.55 2.29
C VAL A 37 9.89 -6.05 0.93
N PRO A 38 11.00 -6.57 0.39
CA PRO A 38 11.39 -6.25 -0.98
C PRO A 38 10.56 -7.06 -1.98
N HIS A 39 9.79 -6.39 -2.81
CA HIS A 39 9.16 -6.91 -4.03
C HIS A 39 8.78 -5.75 -4.96
N GLU A 40 8.51 -6.07 -6.22
CA GLU A 40 8.36 -5.10 -7.31
C GLU A 40 7.44 -3.91 -6.96
N ALA A 41 6.24 -4.17 -6.42
CA ALA A 41 5.27 -3.12 -6.11
C ALA A 41 5.76 -2.18 -4.99
N LEU A 42 6.26 -2.71 -3.86
CA LEU A 42 6.74 -1.88 -2.76
C LEU A 42 8.01 -1.12 -3.13
N ASP A 43 8.91 -1.75 -3.89
CA ASP A 43 10.14 -1.10 -4.37
C ASP A 43 9.79 0.08 -5.31
N ALA A 44 8.84 -0.12 -6.22
CA ALA A 44 8.34 0.94 -7.10
C ALA A 44 7.69 2.09 -6.31
N ALA A 45 6.87 1.80 -5.29
CA ALA A 45 6.27 2.82 -4.44
C ALA A 45 7.33 3.62 -3.64
N THR A 46 8.33 2.93 -3.08
CA THR A 46 9.44 3.60 -2.39
C THR A 46 10.23 4.50 -3.34
N ASN A 47 10.52 4.04 -4.56
CA ASN A 47 11.24 4.84 -5.56
C ASN A 47 10.43 6.08 -5.96
N GLY A 48 9.14 5.93 -6.29
CA GLY A 48 8.26 7.04 -6.62
C GLY A 48 8.18 8.08 -5.50
N PHE A 49 8.05 7.63 -4.25
CA PHE A 49 8.07 8.51 -3.08
C PHE A 49 9.36 9.32 -2.98
N CYS A 50 10.50 8.65 -3.10
CA CYS A 50 11.81 9.30 -3.02
C CYS A 50 12.02 10.33 -4.12
N ASP A 51 11.62 9.99 -5.35
CA ASP A 51 11.79 10.88 -6.51
C ASP A 51 10.91 12.13 -6.35
N ALA A 52 9.63 11.99 -6.00
CA ALA A 52 8.74 13.11 -5.78
C ALA A 52 9.21 14.04 -4.65
N LEU A 53 9.74 13.45 -3.57
CA LEU A 53 10.21 14.22 -2.43
C LEU A 53 11.49 15.03 -2.76
N LYS A 54 12.43 14.40 -3.47
CA LYS A 54 13.66 15.07 -3.96
C LYS A 54 13.35 16.15 -4.98
N GLU A 55 12.40 15.88 -5.89
CA GLU A 55 11.97 16.87 -6.89
C GLU A 55 11.34 18.11 -6.22
N ALA A 56 10.48 17.88 -5.21
CA ALA A 56 9.77 18.98 -4.55
C ALA A 56 10.64 19.82 -3.61
N LEU A 57 11.56 19.19 -2.88
CA LEU A 57 12.35 19.86 -1.83
C LEU A 57 13.79 20.20 -2.26
N GLY A 58 14.32 19.55 -3.28
CA GLY A 58 15.73 19.52 -3.64
C GLY A 58 16.47 18.38 -2.92
N GLU A 59 17.30 17.65 -3.63
CA GLU A 59 18.00 16.46 -3.12
C GLU A 59 18.91 16.81 -1.92
N GLU A 60 19.52 17.99 -1.91
CA GLU A 60 20.37 18.46 -0.82
C GLU A 60 19.60 18.81 0.47
N ASN A 61 18.29 19.06 0.36
CA ASN A 61 17.43 19.49 1.47
C ASN A 61 16.67 18.35 2.13
N VAL A 62 16.83 17.11 1.65
CA VAL A 62 16.17 15.94 2.21
C VAL A 62 17.17 14.80 2.45
N GLU A 63 17.02 14.11 3.57
CA GLU A 63 17.70 12.85 3.89
C GLU A 63 16.63 11.76 4.05
N ILE A 64 16.72 10.71 3.25
CA ILE A 64 15.77 9.61 3.29
C ILE A 64 16.49 8.38 3.82
N LYS A 65 16.02 7.87 4.95
CA LYS A 65 16.50 6.63 5.58
C LYS A 65 15.53 5.51 5.24
N ILE A 66 15.96 4.56 4.43
CA ILE A 66 15.12 3.43 4.00
C ILE A 66 15.54 2.19 4.78
N GLU A 67 14.58 1.59 5.50
CA GLU A 67 14.75 0.33 6.23
C GLU A 67 13.67 -0.66 5.80
N VAL A 68 14.07 -1.92 5.62
CA VAL A 68 13.20 -2.99 5.15
C VAL A 68 13.05 -4.07 6.22
N ALA A 69 11.80 -4.44 6.54
CA ALA A 69 11.45 -5.40 7.58
C ALA A 69 11.57 -6.89 7.15
N ALA A 70 12.02 -7.15 5.94
CA ALA A 70 12.27 -8.49 5.41
C ALA A 70 11.06 -9.47 5.49
N GLY A 71 9.84 -8.93 5.40
CA GLY A 71 8.59 -9.71 5.37
C GLY A 71 8.04 -10.10 6.75
N ASP A 72 8.72 -9.74 7.84
CA ASP A 72 8.23 -9.95 9.20
C ASP A 72 7.63 -8.65 9.76
N SER A 73 6.31 -8.63 9.94
CA SER A 73 5.59 -7.48 10.51
C SER A 73 6.12 -7.07 11.90
N ASN A 74 6.65 -8.02 12.69
CA ASN A 74 7.23 -7.70 13.99
C ASN A 74 8.53 -6.90 13.89
N THR A 75 9.23 -6.96 12.75
CA THR A 75 10.45 -6.15 12.51
C THR A 75 10.14 -4.71 12.08
N CYS A 76 8.91 -4.39 11.70
CA CYS A 76 8.51 -3.01 11.44
C CYS A 76 8.57 -2.15 12.72
N ALA A 77 8.16 -2.69 13.87
CA ALA A 77 8.13 -1.93 15.13
C ALA A 77 9.50 -1.42 15.58
N PRO A 78 10.59 -2.22 15.64
CA PRO A 78 11.92 -1.71 15.98
C PRO A 78 12.45 -0.69 14.94
N ILE A 79 12.16 -0.84 13.65
CA ILE A 79 12.54 0.13 12.61
C ILE A 79 11.88 1.49 12.89
N VAL A 80 10.57 1.48 13.07
CA VAL A 80 9.81 2.71 13.34
C VAL A 80 10.22 3.34 14.68
N ASN A 81 10.43 2.55 15.71
CA ASN A 81 10.93 3.04 17.02
C ASN A 81 12.31 3.71 16.90
N ALA A 82 13.18 3.23 16.01
CA ALA A 82 14.45 3.88 15.72
C ALA A 82 14.23 5.25 15.05
N PHE A 83 13.31 5.37 14.08
CA PHE A 83 12.95 6.66 13.48
C PHE A 83 12.36 7.64 14.48
N VAL A 84 11.52 7.17 15.42
CA VAL A 84 10.97 7.99 16.50
C VAL A 84 12.11 8.48 17.44
N ALA A 85 13.03 7.60 17.80
CA ALA A 85 14.20 7.96 18.64
C ALA A 85 15.12 8.96 17.94
N ASP A 86 15.31 8.83 16.62
CA ASP A 86 16.08 9.75 15.78
C ASP A 86 15.33 11.08 15.52
N LYS A 87 14.06 11.16 15.89
CA LYS A 87 13.19 12.32 15.70
C LYS A 87 13.13 12.74 14.22
N VAL A 88 12.88 11.79 13.33
CA VAL A 88 12.67 12.11 11.92
C VAL A 88 11.48 13.07 11.75
N ASP A 89 11.44 13.82 10.67
CA ASP A 89 10.40 14.82 10.41
C ASP A 89 9.10 14.22 9.87
N LEU A 90 9.20 13.03 9.25
CA LEU A 90 8.08 12.30 8.69
C LEU A 90 8.46 10.82 8.56
N ILE A 91 7.47 9.94 8.74
CA ILE A 91 7.60 8.51 8.47
C ILE A 91 6.73 8.16 7.26
N MET A 92 7.32 7.53 6.25
CA MET A 92 6.59 6.84 5.21
C MET A 92 6.51 5.36 5.55
N ALA A 93 5.30 4.86 5.65
CA ALA A 93 5.02 3.46 5.95
C ALA A 93 4.52 2.75 4.68
N ASN A 94 5.34 1.86 4.13
CA ASN A 94 5.05 1.14 2.90
C ASN A 94 4.54 -0.27 3.21
N ALA A 95 3.27 -0.48 3.02
CA ALA A 95 2.37 -1.59 3.33
C ALA A 95 1.62 -1.46 4.67
N THR A 96 0.50 -2.18 4.77
CA THR A 96 -0.39 -2.19 5.95
C THR A 96 0.32 -2.49 7.27
N PRO A 97 1.16 -3.53 7.40
CA PRO A 97 1.87 -3.80 8.66
C PRO A 97 2.84 -2.69 9.08
N ALA A 98 3.50 -2.03 8.11
CA ALA A 98 4.38 -0.90 8.38
C ALA A 98 3.56 0.31 8.90
N LEU A 99 2.38 0.58 8.32
CA LEU A 99 1.46 1.62 8.79
C LEU A 99 0.97 1.34 10.22
N GLN A 100 0.60 0.10 10.52
CA GLN A 100 0.17 -0.31 11.87
C GLN A 100 1.29 -0.10 12.90
N ALA A 101 2.52 -0.47 12.56
CA ALA A 101 3.67 -0.25 13.43
C ALA A 101 3.96 1.24 13.65
N ALA A 102 3.86 2.06 12.60
CA ALA A 102 4.06 3.50 12.69
C ALA A 102 2.98 4.18 13.55
N ALA A 103 1.72 3.84 13.34
CA ALA A 103 0.60 4.36 14.12
C ALA A 103 0.70 4.02 15.61
N ALA A 104 1.21 2.81 15.93
CA ALA A 104 1.42 2.39 17.32
C ALA A 104 2.61 3.09 18.00
N ALA A 105 3.61 3.53 17.23
CA ALA A 105 4.86 4.08 17.76
C ALA A 105 4.79 5.57 18.05
N THR A 106 4.00 6.37 17.35
CA THR A 106 3.97 7.82 17.52
C THR A 106 2.62 8.44 17.15
N ALA A 107 2.21 9.43 17.95
CA ALA A 107 1.09 10.31 17.63
C ALA A 107 1.54 11.73 17.23
N ASP A 108 2.86 12.00 17.23
CA ASP A 108 3.42 13.32 17.03
C ASP A 108 4.09 13.48 15.66
N ILE A 109 4.83 12.45 15.20
CA ILE A 109 5.52 12.49 13.91
C ILE A 109 4.49 12.22 12.81
N PRO A 110 4.41 13.05 11.75
CA PRO A 110 3.56 12.77 10.60
C PRO A 110 3.86 11.42 9.96
N ILE A 111 2.81 10.65 9.66
CA ILE A 111 2.90 9.33 9.03
C ILE A 111 2.12 9.35 7.71
N LEU A 112 2.78 9.03 6.61
CA LEU A 112 2.13 8.80 5.34
C LEU A 112 2.24 7.33 4.95
N GLY A 113 1.09 6.65 4.88
CA GLY A 113 1.02 5.30 4.32
C GLY A 113 1.07 5.31 2.81
N THR A 114 1.66 4.29 2.21
CA THR A 114 1.53 3.95 0.79
C THR A 114 1.40 2.45 0.64
N SER A 115 0.83 1.97 -0.46
CA SER A 115 0.55 0.53 -0.63
C SER A 115 -0.26 -0.04 0.56
N VAL A 116 -1.22 0.72 1.03
CA VAL A 116 -2.16 0.37 2.10
C VAL A 116 -3.54 0.22 1.49
N THR A 117 -4.09 -0.98 1.53
CA THR A 117 -5.33 -1.30 0.82
C THR A 117 -6.53 -0.56 1.42
N GLU A 118 -6.77 -0.70 2.72
CA GLU A 118 -7.93 -0.09 3.38
C GLU A 118 -7.54 0.43 4.78
N TYR A 119 -7.58 1.74 4.95
CA TYR A 119 -7.12 2.43 6.17
C TYR A 119 -8.00 2.17 7.38
N GLY A 120 -9.32 2.00 7.18
CA GLY A 120 -10.24 1.67 8.26
C GLY A 120 -9.91 0.33 8.89
N VAL A 121 -9.68 -0.69 8.06
CA VAL A 121 -9.28 -2.05 8.50
C VAL A 121 -7.87 -2.00 9.11
N ALA A 122 -6.93 -1.33 8.44
CA ALA A 122 -5.55 -1.24 8.91
C ALA A 122 -5.44 -0.64 10.34
N LEU A 123 -6.26 0.36 10.63
CA LEU A 123 -6.19 1.15 11.87
C LEU A 123 -7.37 0.92 12.82
N GLY A 124 -8.30 0.01 12.49
CA GLY A 124 -9.47 -0.26 13.32
C GLY A 124 -10.46 0.91 13.40
N ILE A 125 -10.59 1.70 12.34
CA ILE A 125 -11.48 2.84 12.27
C ILE A 125 -12.83 2.40 11.71
N GLU A 126 -13.85 2.37 12.58
CA GLU A 126 -15.22 2.08 12.15
C GLU A 126 -15.77 3.21 11.26
N ASN A 127 -16.48 2.84 10.18
CA ASN A 127 -17.08 3.78 9.23
C ASN A 127 -16.07 4.79 8.64
N PHE A 128 -14.89 4.29 8.24
CA PHE A 128 -13.88 5.13 7.61
C PHE A 128 -14.46 5.88 6.40
N SER A 129 -14.22 7.18 6.34
CA SER A 129 -14.81 8.10 5.35
C SER A 129 -13.78 8.83 4.47
N GLY A 130 -12.57 8.27 4.36
CA GLY A 130 -11.54 8.79 3.47
C GLY A 130 -10.51 9.72 4.13
N THR A 131 -10.66 10.05 5.42
CA THR A 131 -9.67 10.83 6.19
C THR A 131 -9.40 10.12 7.51
N VAL A 132 -8.13 9.84 7.80
CA VAL A 132 -7.73 9.20 9.07
C VAL A 132 -7.77 10.19 10.22
N GLY A 133 -7.21 11.37 10.00
CA GLY A 133 -7.06 12.41 11.03
C GLY A 133 -5.80 12.22 11.88
N GLY A 134 -5.64 13.08 12.90
CA GLY A 134 -4.46 13.06 13.74
C GLY A 134 -3.17 13.31 12.94
N ASN A 135 -2.20 12.44 13.08
CA ASN A 135 -0.91 12.53 12.40
C ASN A 135 -0.77 11.56 11.19
N ILE A 136 -1.87 11.00 10.68
CA ILE A 136 -1.84 9.94 9.64
C ILE A 136 -2.66 10.34 8.41
N SER A 137 -2.08 10.12 7.24
CA SER A 137 -2.73 10.12 5.93
C SER A 137 -1.95 9.21 4.97
N GLY A 138 -2.13 9.35 3.66
CA GLY A 138 -1.37 8.61 2.66
C GLY A 138 -2.15 8.27 1.40
N THR A 139 -1.77 7.19 0.74
CA THR A 139 -2.43 6.68 -0.47
C THR A 139 -2.84 5.22 -0.31
N SER A 140 -3.94 4.85 -0.96
CA SER A 140 -4.50 3.50 -0.96
C SER A 140 -4.24 2.83 -2.31
N ASP A 141 -3.87 1.55 -2.27
CA ASP A 141 -3.72 0.67 -3.42
C ASP A 141 -4.97 -0.19 -3.70
N LEU A 142 -6.08 0.12 -3.06
CA LEU A 142 -7.32 -0.63 -3.22
C LEU A 142 -7.80 -0.59 -4.67
N ALA A 143 -7.68 -1.71 -5.36
CA ALA A 143 -8.28 -1.94 -6.67
C ALA A 143 -9.81 -2.22 -6.53
N PRO A 144 -10.60 -2.05 -7.61
CA PRO A 144 -12.02 -2.38 -7.58
C PRO A 144 -12.21 -3.89 -7.45
N LEU A 145 -12.54 -4.36 -6.23
CA LEU A 145 -12.63 -5.79 -5.89
C LEU A 145 -13.81 -6.49 -6.59
N ASP A 146 -14.88 -5.78 -6.89
CA ASP A 146 -15.99 -6.26 -7.72
C ASP A 146 -15.52 -6.60 -9.14
N GLN A 147 -14.69 -5.74 -9.76
CA GLN A 147 -14.12 -5.99 -11.07
C GLN A 147 -13.09 -7.13 -11.04
N GLN A 148 -12.32 -7.27 -9.96
CA GLN A 148 -11.43 -8.43 -9.78
C GLN A 148 -12.22 -9.74 -9.67
N ALA A 149 -13.38 -9.72 -8.99
CA ALA A 149 -14.28 -10.87 -8.96
C ALA A 149 -14.89 -11.16 -10.35
N ASP A 150 -15.25 -10.12 -11.13
CA ASP A 150 -15.73 -10.27 -12.51
C ASP A 150 -14.67 -10.91 -13.40
N MET A 151 -13.41 -10.46 -13.28
CA MET A 151 -12.27 -11.00 -14.03
C MET A 151 -12.10 -12.51 -13.84
N ILE A 152 -12.36 -13.05 -12.64
CA ILE A 152 -12.31 -14.51 -12.40
C ILE A 152 -13.31 -15.24 -13.31
N THR A 153 -14.53 -14.73 -13.44
CA THR A 153 -15.56 -15.35 -14.29
C THR A 153 -15.37 -15.09 -15.77
N GLU A 154 -14.70 -14.00 -16.15
CA GLU A 154 -14.37 -13.69 -17.54
C GLU A 154 -13.25 -14.59 -18.09
N TRP A 155 -12.19 -14.78 -17.30
CA TRP A 155 -11.06 -15.61 -17.68
C TRP A 155 -11.32 -17.10 -17.52
N CYS A 156 -12.15 -17.49 -16.56
CA CYS A 156 -12.45 -18.88 -16.23
C CYS A 156 -13.99 -19.11 -16.20
N PRO A 157 -14.68 -19.01 -17.35
CA PRO A 157 -16.16 -19.02 -17.39
C PRO A 157 -16.78 -20.37 -16.95
N ASP A 158 -16.02 -21.45 -17.00
CA ASP A 158 -16.46 -22.77 -16.59
C ASP A 158 -16.15 -23.11 -15.11
N ALA A 159 -15.43 -22.21 -14.41
CA ALA A 159 -15.05 -22.38 -13.02
C ALA A 159 -16.28 -22.44 -12.12
N LYS A 160 -16.26 -23.32 -11.13
CA LYS A 160 -17.28 -23.47 -10.09
C LYS A 160 -16.71 -23.35 -8.69
N ALA A 161 -15.46 -23.79 -8.52
CA ALA A 161 -14.74 -23.76 -7.26
C ALA A 161 -13.58 -22.76 -7.36
N VAL A 162 -13.61 -21.73 -6.51
CA VAL A 162 -12.58 -20.70 -6.43
C VAL A 162 -11.80 -20.83 -5.12
N GLY A 163 -10.48 -21.01 -5.23
CA GLY A 163 -9.56 -20.96 -4.10
C GLY A 163 -9.16 -19.52 -3.82
N LEU A 164 -9.26 -19.07 -2.59
CA LEU A 164 -8.85 -17.73 -2.15
C LEU A 164 -7.61 -17.88 -1.28
N LEU A 165 -6.42 -17.70 -1.89
CA LEU A 165 -5.11 -17.94 -1.27
C LEU A 165 -4.54 -16.64 -0.72
N TYR A 166 -4.28 -16.56 0.60
CA TYR A 166 -3.82 -15.33 1.23
C TYR A 166 -3.04 -15.55 2.53
N CYS A 167 -2.21 -14.57 2.92
CA CYS A 167 -1.53 -14.54 4.20
C CYS A 167 -2.47 -14.08 5.33
N SER A 168 -2.68 -14.93 6.33
CA SER A 168 -3.55 -14.63 7.48
C SER A 168 -2.99 -13.55 8.42
N ALA A 169 -1.68 -13.28 8.34
CA ALA A 169 -1.03 -12.22 9.12
C ALA A 169 -1.26 -10.80 8.53
N GLU A 170 -1.84 -10.72 7.30
CA GLU A 170 -2.07 -9.46 6.60
C GLU A 170 -3.56 -9.08 6.60
N ALA A 171 -3.92 -8.03 7.35
CA ALA A 171 -5.31 -7.56 7.45
C ALA A 171 -5.87 -7.07 6.10
N ASN A 172 -5.03 -6.47 5.23
CA ASN A 172 -5.36 -6.10 3.86
C ASN A 172 -5.80 -7.29 3.02
N SER A 173 -5.08 -8.41 3.10
CA SER A 173 -5.38 -9.63 2.35
C SER A 173 -6.70 -10.24 2.79
N LYS A 174 -6.93 -10.33 4.10
CA LYS A 174 -8.20 -10.84 4.66
C LYS A 174 -9.40 -10.01 4.22
N TYR A 175 -9.28 -8.68 4.25
CA TYR A 175 -10.34 -7.77 3.79
C TYR A 175 -10.70 -7.98 2.33
N GLN A 176 -9.70 -8.09 1.45
CA GLN A 176 -9.91 -8.31 0.02
C GLN A 176 -10.56 -9.66 -0.24
N VAL A 177 -10.05 -10.72 0.39
CA VAL A 177 -10.58 -12.08 0.24
C VAL A 177 -12.05 -12.17 0.69
N ASP A 178 -12.39 -11.61 1.85
CA ASP A 178 -13.79 -11.61 2.34
C ASP A 178 -14.73 -10.87 1.38
N THR A 179 -14.26 -9.76 0.83
CA THR A 179 -15.03 -8.95 -0.12
C THR A 179 -15.23 -9.66 -1.45
N VAL A 180 -14.15 -10.20 -2.04
CA VAL A 180 -14.20 -10.95 -3.30
C VAL A 180 -15.03 -12.23 -3.14
N GLN A 181 -14.90 -12.94 -2.02
CA GLN A 181 -15.74 -14.11 -1.72
C GLN A 181 -17.21 -13.77 -1.78
N ALA A 182 -17.63 -12.69 -1.12
CA ALA A 182 -19.04 -12.28 -1.10
C ALA A 182 -19.57 -11.98 -2.52
N TYR A 183 -18.76 -11.34 -3.38
CA TYR A 183 -19.15 -11.10 -4.79
C TYR A 183 -19.26 -12.40 -5.60
N LEU A 184 -18.31 -13.32 -5.44
CA LEU A 184 -18.30 -14.59 -6.17
C LEU A 184 -19.44 -15.51 -5.74
N GLU A 185 -19.70 -15.63 -4.44
CA GLU A 185 -20.82 -16.42 -3.90
C GLU A 185 -22.18 -15.87 -4.34
N ALA A 186 -22.32 -14.54 -4.42
CA ALA A 186 -23.51 -13.90 -4.97
C ALA A 186 -23.73 -14.24 -6.47
N LYS A 187 -22.68 -14.60 -7.20
CA LYS A 187 -22.73 -15.10 -8.59
C LYS A 187 -22.93 -16.62 -8.68
N GLY A 188 -22.98 -17.33 -7.54
CA GLY A 188 -23.23 -18.77 -7.46
C GLY A 188 -21.97 -19.65 -7.55
N LEU A 189 -20.75 -19.07 -7.40
CA LEU A 189 -19.54 -19.86 -7.29
C LEU A 189 -19.33 -20.34 -5.85
N SER A 190 -18.63 -21.47 -5.71
CA SER A 190 -18.21 -21.99 -4.40
C SER A 190 -16.83 -21.46 -4.09
N CYS A 191 -16.66 -20.78 -2.96
CA CYS A 191 -15.38 -20.21 -2.54
C CYS A 191 -14.84 -20.94 -1.31
N THR A 192 -13.51 -21.18 -1.31
CA THR A 192 -12.80 -21.74 -0.14
C THR A 192 -11.58 -20.89 0.14
N GLN A 193 -11.45 -20.40 1.39
CA GLN A 193 -10.30 -19.64 1.83
C GLN A 193 -9.15 -20.60 2.19
N TYR A 194 -7.97 -20.32 1.64
CA TYR A 194 -6.72 -21.02 1.89
C TYR A 194 -5.73 -20.03 2.52
N ALA A 195 -5.70 -20.01 3.85
CA ALA A 195 -4.88 -19.09 4.61
C ALA A 195 -3.54 -19.72 4.97
N PHE A 196 -2.43 -19.12 4.55
CA PHE A 196 -1.10 -19.45 5.04
C PHE A 196 -0.65 -18.42 6.08
N ALA A 197 0.23 -18.81 7.00
CA ALA A 197 0.68 -17.93 8.08
C ALA A 197 1.91 -17.11 7.67
N ASP A 198 2.82 -17.72 6.93
CA ASP A 198 4.04 -17.13 6.39
C ASP A 198 4.52 -17.91 5.15
N SER A 199 5.68 -17.56 4.59
CA SER A 199 6.21 -18.21 3.39
C SER A 199 6.60 -19.69 3.58
N ASN A 200 6.71 -20.19 4.82
CA ASN A 200 7.11 -21.57 5.07
C ASN A 200 6.00 -22.59 4.81
N ASP A 201 4.76 -22.22 5.07
CA ASP A 201 3.59 -23.09 4.82
C ASP A 201 2.89 -22.80 3.48
N LEU A 202 3.28 -21.72 2.76
CA LEU A 202 2.68 -21.30 1.50
C LEU A 202 2.60 -22.44 0.46
N ALA A 203 3.69 -23.22 0.26
CA ALA A 203 3.69 -24.27 -0.74
C ALA A 203 2.64 -25.36 -0.47
N ALA A 204 2.49 -25.76 0.80
CA ALA A 204 1.52 -26.78 1.18
C ALA A 204 0.08 -26.27 1.08
N VAL A 205 -0.16 -25.01 1.43
CA VAL A 205 -1.47 -24.38 1.34
C VAL A 205 -1.86 -24.11 -0.12
N ALA A 206 -0.90 -23.66 -0.95
CA ALA A 206 -1.12 -23.49 -2.39
C ALA A 206 -1.44 -24.83 -3.08
N GLN A 207 -0.76 -25.93 -2.69
CA GLN A 207 -1.08 -27.25 -3.21
C GLN A 207 -2.49 -27.69 -2.85
N ALA A 208 -2.90 -27.50 -1.60
CA ALA A 208 -4.27 -27.81 -1.16
C ALA A 208 -5.32 -26.96 -1.91
N ALA A 209 -5.00 -25.72 -2.23
CA ALA A 209 -5.86 -24.86 -3.03
C ALA A 209 -5.94 -25.36 -4.48
N ALA A 210 -4.81 -25.70 -5.09
CA ALA A 210 -4.74 -26.19 -6.47
C ALA A 210 -5.47 -27.53 -6.66
N ASP A 211 -5.38 -28.42 -5.66
CA ASP A 211 -6.04 -29.73 -5.72
C ASP A 211 -7.59 -29.66 -5.66
N ALA A 212 -8.16 -28.54 -5.20
CA ALA A 212 -9.58 -28.43 -4.93
C ALA A 212 -10.28 -27.26 -5.64
N SER A 213 -9.55 -26.50 -6.47
CA SER A 213 -10.09 -25.29 -7.11
C SER A 213 -9.92 -25.33 -8.62
N ASP A 214 -10.87 -24.76 -9.35
CA ASP A 214 -10.79 -24.57 -10.81
C ASP A 214 -9.95 -23.33 -11.17
N VAL A 215 -9.89 -22.35 -10.25
CA VAL A 215 -9.12 -21.10 -10.35
C VAL A 215 -8.77 -20.62 -8.94
N ILE A 216 -7.61 -19.99 -8.80
CA ILE A 216 -7.18 -19.39 -7.53
C ILE A 216 -7.15 -17.87 -7.67
N TYR A 217 -7.65 -17.17 -6.67
CA TYR A 217 -7.47 -15.73 -6.49
C TYR A 217 -6.42 -15.47 -5.41
N VAL A 218 -5.43 -14.65 -5.73
CA VAL A 218 -4.43 -14.13 -4.79
C VAL A 218 -4.61 -12.62 -4.70
N PRO A 219 -5.04 -12.06 -3.56
CA PRO A 219 -5.25 -10.63 -3.40
C PRO A 219 -3.92 -9.85 -3.49
N THR A 220 -3.96 -8.53 -3.33
CA THR A 220 -2.77 -7.73 -3.05
C THR A 220 -2.21 -8.14 -1.68
N ASP A 221 -1.27 -9.08 -1.69
CA ASP A 221 -0.71 -9.78 -0.54
C ASP A 221 0.82 -9.72 -0.61
N ASN A 222 1.45 -9.07 0.37
CA ASN A 222 2.89 -8.81 0.32
C ASN A 222 3.73 -10.08 0.46
N THR A 223 3.26 -11.03 1.28
CA THR A 223 3.95 -12.31 1.47
C THR A 223 3.85 -13.19 0.22
N ALA A 224 2.70 -13.21 -0.44
CA ALA A 224 2.51 -13.88 -1.72
C ALA A 224 3.35 -13.20 -2.81
N ALA A 225 3.36 -11.88 -2.90
CA ALA A 225 4.14 -11.11 -3.86
C ALA A 225 5.65 -11.37 -3.76
N ALA A 226 6.16 -11.52 -2.54
CA ALA A 226 7.56 -11.87 -2.29
C ALA A 226 7.90 -13.35 -2.59
N ALA A 227 6.89 -14.20 -2.81
CA ALA A 227 7.05 -15.64 -2.97
C ALA A 227 6.28 -16.23 -4.17
N THR A 228 6.06 -15.44 -5.21
CA THR A 228 5.29 -15.83 -6.41
C THR A 228 5.80 -17.10 -7.07
N GLY A 229 7.12 -17.32 -7.09
CA GLY A 229 7.72 -18.53 -7.64
C GLY A 229 7.30 -19.83 -6.92
N VAL A 230 6.90 -19.75 -5.65
CA VAL A 230 6.35 -20.90 -4.91
C VAL A 230 4.94 -21.20 -5.40
N ILE A 231 4.12 -20.17 -5.60
CA ILE A 231 2.73 -20.31 -6.10
C ILE A 231 2.75 -20.83 -7.54
N ASP A 232 3.59 -20.24 -8.39
CA ASP A 232 3.76 -20.67 -9.78
C ASP A 232 4.21 -22.12 -9.90
N GLY A 233 5.21 -22.53 -9.09
CA GLY A 233 5.72 -23.89 -9.05
C GLY A 233 4.68 -24.94 -8.63
N VAL A 234 3.58 -24.55 -8.04
CA VAL A 234 2.45 -25.42 -7.69
C VAL A 234 1.32 -25.30 -8.72
N CYS A 235 0.84 -24.08 -8.97
CA CYS A 235 -0.38 -23.86 -9.74
C CYS A 235 -0.21 -24.10 -11.24
N ARG A 236 0.91 -23.66 -11.84
CA ARG A 236 1.18 -23.84 -13.28
C ARG A 236 1.28 -25.33 -13.66
N PRO A 237 2.06 -26.20 -12.97
CA PRO A 237 2.08 -27.64 -13.27
C PRO A 237 0.75 -28.35 -13.02
N ALA A 238 -0.06 -27.84 -12.07
CA ALA A 238 -1.40 -28.38 -11.80
C ALA A 238 -2.43 -27.96 -12.87
N GLY A 239 -2.08 -27.01 -13.76
CA GLY A 239 -2.99 -26.47 -14.77
C GLY A 239 -4.07 -25.56 -14.18
N VAL A 240 -3.87 -25.02 -12.96
CA VAL A 240 -4.82 -24.16 -12.25
C VAL A 240 -4.44 -22.69 -12.45
N PRO A 241 -5.27 -21.89 -13.14
CA PRO A 241 -4.99 -20.48 -13.36
C PRO A 241 -5.08 -19.68 -12.06
N VAL A 242 -4.22 -18.64 -11.97
CA VAL A 242 -4.20 -17.71 -10.84
C VAL A 242 -4.62 -16.33 -11.34
N ILE A 243 -5.66 -15.73 -10.71
CA ILE A 243 -6.02 -14.33 -10.89
C ILE A 243 -5.38 -13.54 -9.75
N ALA A 244 -4.63 -12.50 -10.11
CA ALA A 244 -3.80 -11.75 -9.19
C ALA A 244 -4.38 -10.38 -8.84
N GLY A 245 -4.24 -9.97 -7.58
CA GLY A 245 -4.67 -8.67 -7.07
C GLY A 245 -3.80 -7.50 -7.54
N GLU A 246 -2.54 -7.77 -7.98
CA GLU A 246 -1.62 -6.73 -8.46
C GLU A 246 -0.61 -7.30 -9.47
N VAL A 247 0.15 -6.38 -10.13
CA VAL A 247 0.99 -6.72 -11.30
C VAL A 247 2.18 -7.61 -10.96
N GLY A 248 2.85 -7.45 -9.83
CA GLY A 248 4.01 -8.28 -9.45
C GLY A 248 3.60 -9.72 -9.18
N ILE A 249 2.46 -9.95 -8.53
CA ILE A 249 1.90 -11.30 -8.37
C ILE A 249 1.52 -11.88 -9.73
N CYS A 250 0.89 -11.08 -10.60
CA CYS A 250 0.53 -11.52 -11.94
C CYS A 250 1.76 -11.86 -12.79
N SER A 251 2.79 -11.05 -12.73
CA SER A 251 4.07 -11.27 -13.41
C SER A 251 4.71 -12.59 -12.98
N GLY A 252 4.66 -12.91 -11.69
CA GLY A 252 5.32 -14.08 -11.13
C GLY A 252 4.53 -15.39 -11.16
N CYS A 253 3.19 -15.35 -11.12
CA CYS A 253 2.35 -16.56 -11.04
C CYS A 253 0.93 -16.42 -11.58
N GLY A 254 0.48 -15.22 -11.98
CA GLY A 254 -0.90 -14.98 -12.38
C GLY A 254 -1.10 -14.94 -13.88
N ILE A 255 -2.34 -15.22 -14.33
CA ILE A 255 -2.73 -15.08 -15.73
C ILE A 255 -3.17 -13.66 -16.05
N ALA A 256 -3.86 -12.99 -15.11
CA ALA A 256 -4.41 -11.66 -15.28
C ALA A 256 -4.54 -10.89 -13.97
N THR A 257 -4.58 -9.57 -14.08
CA THR A 257 -4.75 -8.61 -12.98
C THR A 257 -5.44 -7.34 -13.43
N LEU A 258 -6.06 -6.62 -12.49
CA LEU A 258 -6.38 -5.21 -12.60
C LEU A 258 -5.37 -4.43 -11.78
N SER A 259 -4.38 -3.83 -12.43
CA SER A 259 -3.25 -3.22 -11.73
C SER A 259 -3.32 -1.70 -11.71
N ILE A 260 -2.67 -1.15 -10.69
CA ILE A 260 -2.34 0.26 -10.54
C ILE A 260 -0.83 0.46 -10.73
N SER A 261 -0.39 1.69 -10.97
CA SER A 261 1.02 2.05 -10.94
C SER A 261 1.46 2.32 -9.49
N TYR A 262 2.22 1.41 -8.90
CA TYR A 262 2.78 1.60 -7.55
C TYR A 262 3.81 2.73 -7.51
N TYR A 263 4.56 2.94 -8.60
CA TYR A 263 5.44 4.11 -8.71
C TYR A 263 4.65 5.42 -8.61
N ASP A 264 3.55 5.56 -9.36
CA ASP A 264 2.72 6.77 -9.33
C ASP A 264 2.03 6.95 -7.97
N LEU A 265 1.64 5.84 -7.32
CA LEU A 265 1.08 5.85 -5.97
C LEU A 265 2.09 6.38 -4.96
N GLY A 266 3.30 5.87 -4.97
CA GLY A 266 4.41 6.35 -4.15
C GLY A 266 4.77 7.80 -4.46
N TYR A 267 4.80 8.17 -5.73
CA TYR A 267 5.05 9.53 -6.17
C TYR A 267 3.99 10.52 -5.67
N ALA A 268 2.71 10.12 -5.67
CA ALA A 268 1.64 10.90 -5.06
C ALA A 268 1.85 11.07 -3.55
N THR A 269 2.25 10.00 -2.84
CA THR A 269 2.59 10.05 -1.41
C THR A 269 3.77 10.99 -1.14
N GLY A 270 4.79 10.98 -1.98
CA GLY A 270 5.94 11.89 -1.88
C GLY A 270 5.55 13.37 -2.03
N LYS A 271 4.61 13.67 -2.94
CA LYS A 271 4.03 15.03 -3.05
C LYS A 271 3.25 15.43 -1.80
N MET A 272 2.50 14.49 -1.21
CA MET A 272 1.82 14.73 0.07
C MET A 272 2.84 15.03 1.18
N ALA A 273 3.93 14.24 1.24
CA ALA A 273 5.00 14.43 2.20
C ALA A 273 5.65 15.82 2.09
N ALA A 274 5.94 16.27 0.87
CA ALA A 274 6.52 17.60 0.65
C ALA A 274 5.62 18.72 1.18
N LYS A 275 4.31 18.64 0.96
CA LYS A 275 3.33 19.62 1.47
C LYS A 275 3.24 19.62 2.99
N VAL A 276 3.29 18.44 3.62
CA VAL A 276 3.27 18.33 5.09
C VAL A 276 4.56 18.91 5.68
N LEU A 277 5.72 18.53 5.14
CA LEU A 277 7.03 18.99 5.62
C LEU A 277 7.22 20.51 5.48
N THR A 278 6.69 21.10 4.41
CA THR A 278 6.77 22.55 4.18
C THR A 278 5.69 23.34 4.94
N GLY A 279 4.73 22.65 5.58
CA GLY A 279 3.60 23.29 6.26
C GLY A 279 2.54 23.84 5.29
N GLU A 280 2.57 23.44 4.02
CA GLU A 280 1.55 23.82 3.01
C GLU A 280 0.23 23.09 3.26
N ALA A 281 0.28 21.87 3.82
CA ALA A 281 -0.90 21.09 4.16
C ALA A 281 -0.86 20.57 5.60
N ASP A 282 -2.04 20.48 6.21
CA ASP A 282 -2.25 19.86 7.52
C ASP A 282 -2.64 18.41 7.32
N ILE A 283 -1.77 17.49 7.77
CA ILE A 283 -1.99 16.04 7.65
C ILE A 283 -3.29 15.58 8.33
N SER A 284 -3.71 16.25 9.40
CA SER A 284 -4.92 15.89 10.15
C SER A 284 -6.22 16.02 9.35
N THR A 285 -6.21 16.84 8.31
CA THR A 285 -7.35 17.06 7.41
C THR A 285 -7.13 16.51 6.00
N MET A 286 -5.95 15.94 5.77
CA MET A 286 -5.55 15.43 4.46
C MET A 286 -6.27 14.10 4.16
N PRO A 287 -7.07 14.01 3.08
CA PRO A 287 -7.72 12.76 2.71
C PRO A 287 -6.71 11.75 2.19
N VAL A 288 -7.04 10.47 2.33
CA VAL A 288 -6.32 9.37 1.67
C VAL A 288 -6.53 9.49 0.16
N GLY A 289 -5.43 9.46 -0.59
CA GLY A 289 -5.44 9.45 -2.05
C GLY A 289 -5.63 8.03 -2.60
N TYR A 290 -6.15 7.93 -3.84
CA TYR A 290 -6.32 6.67 -4.56
C TYR A 290 -5.61 6.75 -5.90
N ALA A 291 -5.29 5.57 -6.48
CA ALA A 291 -4.75 5.51 -7.83
C ALA A 291 -5.76 6.08 -8.85
N GLU A 292 -5.29 6.92 -9.76
CA GLU A 292 -6.15 7.56 -10.78
C GLU A 292 -6.60 6.58 -11.88
N LYS A 293 -5.80 5.53 -12.13
CA LYS A 293 -6.03 4.60 -13.23
C LYS A 293 -5.81 3.16 -12.78
N VAL A 294 -6.72 2.29 -13.19
CA VAL A 294 -6.58 0.83 -13.12
C VAL A 294 -6.43 0.31 -14.55
N THR A 295 -5.47 -0.57 -14.77
CA THR A 295 -5.16 -1.13 -16.09
C THR A 295 -5.34 -2.65 -16.04
N PRO A 296 -6.22 -3.22 -16.89
CA PRO A 296 -6.29 -4.66 -17.07
C PRO A 296 -5.03 -5.17 -17.76
N MET A 297 -4.35 -6.14 -17.15
CA MET A 297 -3.09 -6.70 -17.67
C MET A 297 -3.12 -8.22 -17.59
N TYR A 298 -2.31 -8.87 -18.44
CA TYR A 298 -2.18 -10.33 -18.46
C TYR A 298 -0.72 -10.78 -18.64
N ASN A 299 -0.40 -11.97 -18.15
CA ASN A 299 0.89 -12.61 -18.34
C ASN A 299 0.82 -13.53 -19.58
N ALA A 300 1.48 -13.11 -20.65
CA ALA A 300 1.44 -13.81 -21.93
C ALA A 300 2.07 -15.22 -21.88
N GLU A 301 3.14 -15.40 -21.09
CA GLU A 301 3.83 -16.69 -20.95
C GLU A 301 2.94 -17.69 -20.22
N ILE A 302 2.44 -17.33 -19.04
CA ILE A 302 1.59 -18.23 -18.23
C ILE A 302 0.28 -18.55 -18.95
N CYS A 303 -0.33 -17.58 -19.63
CA CYS A 303 -1.51 -17.82 -20.47
C CYS A 303 -1.22 -18.85 -21.56
N ALA A 304 -0.07 -18.73 -22.25
CA ALA A 304 0.31 -19.67 -23.30
C ALA A 304 0.54 -21.10 -22.75
N ASP A 305 1.23 -21.22 -21.61
CA ASP A 305 1.48 -22.52 -20.97
C ASP A 305 0.19 -23.22 -20.52
N LEU A 306 -0.80 -22.44 -20.07
CA LEU A 306 -2.12 -22.96 -19.68
C LEU A 306 -3.11 -23.07 -20.85
N GLY A 307 -2.69 -22.73 -22.08
CA GLY A 307 -3.54 -22.79 -23.26
C GLY A 307 -4.69 -21.77 -23.25
N LEU A 308 -4.56 -20.66 -22.52
CA LEU A 308 -5.54 -19.60 -22.41
C LEU A 308 -5.31 -18.54 -23.49
N THR A 309 -6.40 -18.03 -24.07
CA THR A 309 -6.36 -16.91 -25.01
C THR A 309 -6.59 -15.61 -24.26
N PRO A 310 -5.69 -14.62 -24.40
CA PRO A 310 -5.89 -13.31 -23.80
C PRO A 310 -7.21 -12.66 -24.20
N LEU A 311 -7.86 -12.01 -23.25
CA LEU A 311 -9.11 -11.31 -23.49
C LEU A 311 -8.86 -9.92 -24.10
N ASP A 312 -9.82 -9.46 -24.92
CA ASP A 312 -9.78 -8.11 -25.49
C ASP A 312 -9.77 -7.06 -24.37
N GLY A 313 -8.96 -6.02 -24.53
CA GLY A 313 -8.87 -4.92 -23.56
C GLY A 313 -7.83 -5.13 -22.46
N TYR A 314 -7.16 -6.28 -22.42
CA TYR A 314 -6.04 -6.53 -21.53
C TYR A 314 -4.71 -6.25 -22.23
N GLU A 315 -3.79 -5.59 -21.53
CA GLU A 315 -2.44 -5.29 -22.00
C GLU A 315 -1.45 -6.37 -21.47
N PRO A 316 -0.49 -6.84 -22.30
CA PRO A 316 0.51 -7.78 -21.81
C PRO A 316 1.43 -7.09 -20.79
N ILE A 317 1.78 -7.83 -19.72
CA ILE A 317 2.84 -7.42 -18.80
C ILE A 317 4.16 -7.49 -19.56
N ALA A 318 4.99 -6.43 -19.42
CA ALA A 318 6.26 -6.26 -20.13
C ALA A 318 7.36 -7.20 -19.63
#